data_4e312da0522be143bc4df8247e246331
#
_entry.id   4e312da0522be143bc4df8247e246331
#
_cell.length_a   1.000
_cell.length_b   1.000
_cell.length_c   1.000
_cell.angle_alpha   90.00
_cell.angle_beta   90.00
_cell.angle_gamma   90.00
#
_symmetry.space_group_name_H-M   'P 1'
#
loop_
_entity.id
_entity.type
_entity.pdbx_description
1 polymer ?
#
loop_
_entity_poly.entity_id
_entity_poly.type
_entity_poly.pdbx_seq_one_letter_code
_entity_poly.pdbx_strand_id
1 'polypeptide(L)'
;SDLISAISHEFKNPIAIISGYTETILNDEEMPQAIKIRFLKKIYSNANKMSSIVDKLRLTLKLEEGKQELILIPCSMKKIIETCVSDLKDKYKNREIVILGEDLSLKVDETLISMAISNLIENALKYSEDEIIVNISQNSICIIDKGIGIEEKELEKINKKFYRISNNGWNNSLGLGLFIVQSVLSLHDFTLKIASEFKNGSQFSINY
;
A
#
# COMPACT_ATOMS: atom_id res chain seq x y z
N SER A 1 -14.95 -18.24 -0.35
CA SER A 1 -15.37 -17.86 1.02
C SER A 1 -14.39 -16.91 1.70
N ASP A 2 -13.11 -17.00 1.42
CA ASP A 2 -12.06 -16.20 2.10
C ASP A 2 -12.10 -14.71 1.74
N LEU A 3 -12.48 -14.37 0.51
CA LEU A 3 -12.65 -13.00 0.04
C LEU A 3 -13.74 -12.24 0.84
N ILE A 4 -14.94 -12.81 0.92
CA ILE A 4 -16.08 -12.17 1.61
C ILE A 4 -15.75 -11.99 3.09
N SER A 5 -15.10 -12.97 3.71
CA SER A 5 -14.67 -12.90 5.11
C SER A 5 -13.63 -11.78 5.32
N ALA A 6 -12.58 -11.71 4.48
CA ALA A 6 -11.55 -10.68 4.55
C ALA A 6 -12.14 -9.28 4.35
N ILE A 7 -12.97 -9.09 3.32
CA ILE A 7 -13.66 -7.82 3.05
C ILE A 7 -14.53 -7.44 4.25
N SER A 8 -15.35 -8.37 4.75
CA SER A 8 -16.25 -8.10 5.87
C SER A 8 -15.49 -7.65 7.12
N HIS A 9 -14.34 -8.28 7.39
CA HIS A 9 -13.51 -7.92 8.53
C HIS A 9 -12.90 -6.52 8.39
N GLU A 10 -12.39 -6.19 7.19
CA GLU A 10 -11.79 -4.88 6.91
C GLU A 10 -12.81 -3.74 6.92
N PHE A 11 -14.08 -4.00 6.60
CA PHE A 11 -15.15 -3.01 6.71
C PHE A 11 -15.69 -2.88 8.14
N LYS A 12 -15.80 -3.98 8.89
CA LYS A 12 -16.33 -3.94 10.27
C LYS A 12 -15.53 -3.02 11.17
N ASN A 13 -14.19 -3.01 11.06
CA ASN A 13 -13.33 -2.19 11.91
C ASN A 13 -13.58 -0.68 11.74
N PRO A 14 -13.47 -0.08 10.55
CA PRO A 14 -13.74 1.35 10.37
C PRO A 14 -15.21 1.70 10.69
N ILE A 15 -16.17 0.84 10.37
CA ILE A 15 -17.58 1.05 10.73
C ILE A 15 -17.75 1.13 12.24
N ALA A 16 -17.17 0.20 13.00
CA ALA A 16 -17.25 0.20 14.46
C ALA A 16 -16.63 1.47 15.07
N ILE A 17 -15.49 1.94 14.51
CA ILE A 17 -14.84 3.16 14.96
C ILE A 17 -15.71 4.40 14.65
N ILE A 18 -16.28 4.49 13.45
CA ILE A 18 -17.17 5.58 13.04
C ILE A 18 -18.39 5.60 13.95
N SER A 19 -19.06 4.45 14.14
CA SER A 19 -20.25 4.33 15.00
C SER A 19 -19.94 4.70 16.44
N GLY A 20 -18.86 4.19 17.03
CA GLY A 20 -18.49 4.47 18.42
C GLY A 20 -18.19 5.95 18.67
N TYR A 21 -17.41 6.61 17.80
CA TYR A 21 -17.15 8.04 17.95
C TYR A 21 -18.40 8.88 17.71
N THR A 22 -19.26 8.49 16.76
CA THR A 22 -20.53 9.19 16.50
C THR A 22 -21.46 9.07 17.69
N GLU A 23 -21.64 7.88 18.24
CA GLU A 23 -22.46 7.64 19.44
C GLU A 23 -21.95 8.44 20.64
N THR A 24 -20.64 8.47 20.86
CA THR A 24 -20.04 9.26 21.95
C THR A 24 -20.32 10.76 21.78
N ILE A 25 -20.22 11.31 20.54
CA ILE A 25 -20.52 12.71 20.25
C ILE A 25 -22.01 13.01 20.49
N LEU A 26 -22.90 12.09 20.12
CA LEU A 26 -24.36 12.27 20.26
C LEU A 26 -24.83 12.23 21.72
N ASN A 27 -24.15 11.45 22.56
CA ASN A 27 -24.53 11.24 23.96
C ASN A 27 -23.86 12.22 24.93
N ASP A 28 -22.96 13.08 24.49
CA ASP A 28 -22.26 14.05 25.33
C ASP A 28 -22.43 15.46 24.75
N GLU A 29 -23.49 16.15 25.15
CA GLU A 29 -23.80 17.50 24.70
C GLU A 29 -22.78 18.53 25.20
N GLU A 30 -22.13 18.26 26.34
CA GLU A 30 -21.14 19.16 26.95
C GLU A 30 -19.68 18.82 26.52
N MET A 31 -19.51 17.94 25.54
CA MET A 31 -18.18 17.53 25.08
C MET A 31 -17.31 18.74 24.67
N PRO A 32 -16.09 18.86 25.22
CA PRO A 32 -15.18 19.93 24.85
C PRO A 32 -14.92 19.94 23.33
N GLN A 33 -14.97 21.13 22.71
CA GLN A 33 -14.87 21.29 21.27
C GLN A 33 -13.60 20.65 20.69
N ALA A 34 -12.47 20.71 21.41
CA ALA A 34 -11.21 20.08 20.97
C ALA A 34 -11.32 18.54 20.86
N ILE A 35 -12.06 17.91 21.79
CA ILE A 35 -12.31 16.46 21.77
C ILE A 35 -13.27 16.12 20.63
N LYS A 36 -14.34 16.88 20.44
CA LYS A 36 -15.30 16.72 19.35
C LYS A 36 -14.62 16.79 17.99
N ILE A 37 -13.75 17.78 17.77
CA ILE A 37 -12.97 17.90 16.54
C ILE A 37 -12.05 16.67 16.34
N ARG A 38 -11.40 16.20 17.40
CA ARG A 38 -10.55 15.01 17.31
C ARG A 38 -11.34 13.76 16.91
N PHE A 39 -12.55 13.58 17.44
CA PHE A 39 -13.43 12.47 17.08
C PHE A 39 -13.94 12.57 15.66
N LEU A 40 -14.36 13.75 15.22
CA LEU A 40 -14.75 14.00 13.82
C LEU A 40 -13.62 13.71 12.84
N LYS A 41 -12.37 14.07 13.16
CA LYS A 41 -11.20 13.70 12.36
C LYS A 41 -11.00 12.19 12.28
N LYS A 42 -11.26 11.45 13.36
CA LYS A 42 -11.19 9.99 13.35
C LYS A 42 -12.30 9.36 12.51
N ILE A 43 -13.52 9.89 12.56
CA ILE A 43 -14.64 9.46 11.72
C ILE A 43 -14.27 9.68 10.25
N TYR A 44 -13.82 10.89 9.89
CA TYR A 44 -13.42 11.25 8.54
C TYR A 44 -12.29 10.35 7.99
N SER A 45 -11.25 10.11 8.79
CA SER A 45 -10.14 9.23 8.42
C SER A 45 -10.59 7.79 8.15
N ASN A 46 -11.53 7.25 8.94
CA ASN A 46 -12.05 5.91 8.74
C ASN A 46 -13.01 5.82 7.54
N ALA A 47 -13.79 6.87 7.27
CA ALA A 47 -14.61 6.96 6.05
C ALA A 47 -13.72 6.95 4.78
N ASN A 48 -12.62 7.71 4.78
CA ASN A 48 -11.64 7.70 3.67
C ASN A 48 -10.97 6.33 3.51
N LYS A 49 -10.67 5.64 4.62
CA LYS A 49 -10.16 4.28 4.57
C LYS A 49 -11.14 3.33 3.87
N MET A 50 -12.44 3.43 4.17
CA MET A 50 -13.48 2.62 3.51
C MET A 50 -13.55 2.91 2.00
N SER A 51 -13.49 4.18 1.59
CA SER A 51 -13.43 4.55 0.17
C SER A 51 -12.23 3.90 -0.53
N SER A 52 -11.04 3.99 0.07
CA SER A 52 -9.82 3.36 -0.47
C SER A 52 -9.95 1.83 -0.61
N ILE A 53 -10.66 1.16 0.31
CA ILE A 53 -10.93 -0.27 0.20
C ILE A 53 -11.80 -0.56 -1.03
N VAL A 54 -12.87 0.21 -1.23
CA VAL A 54 -13.77 0.07 -2.39
C VAL A 54 -12.99 0.27 -3.70
N ASP A 55 -12.15 1.30 -3.78
CA ASP A 55 -11.37 1.60 -4.98
C ASP A 55 -10.38 0.47 -5.31
N LYS A 56 -9.71 -0.09 -4.30
CA LYS A 56 -8.82 -1.25 -4.45
C LYS A 56 -9.56 -2.49 -4.94
N LEU A 57 -10.75 -2.75 -4.41
CA LEU A 57 -11.58 -3.87 -4.86
C LEU A 57 -12.04 -3.68 -6.31
N ARG A 58 -12.51 -2.47 -6.66
CA ARG A 58 -12.93 -2.14 -8.01
C ARG A 58 -11.80 -2.30 -9.02
N LEU A 59 -10.59 -1.81 -8.68
CA LEU A 59 -9.41 -1.99 -9.52
C LEU A 59 -9.08 -3.48 -9.67
N THR A 60 -9.07 -4.23 -8.56
CA THR A 60 -8.77 -5.67 -8.59
C THR A 60 -9.69 -6.41 -9.56
N LEU A 61 -11.00 -6.12 -9.52
CA LEU A 61 -11.96 -6.72 -10.44
C LEU A 61 -11.69 -6.36 -11.91
N LYS A 62 -11.37 -5.09 -12.20
CA LYS A 62 -11.02 -4.65 -13.56
C LYS A 62 -9.75 -5.34 -14.08
N LEU A 63 -8.73 -5.49 -13.21
CA LEU A 63 -7.49 -6.19 -13.55
C LEU A 63 -7.73 -7.67 -13.83
N GLU A 64 -8.60 -8.33 -13.05
CA GLU A 64 -8.98 -9.72 -13.27
C GLU A 64 -9.74 -9.95 -14.58
N GLU A 65 -10.63 -9.04 -14.92
CA GLU A 65 -11.44 -9.12 -16.13
C GLU A 65 -10.65 -8.71 -17.39
N GLY A 66 -9.40 -8.27 -17.26
CA GLY A 66 -8.58 -7.74 -18.36
C GLY A 66 -9.16 -6.48 -19.01
N LYS A 67 -10.00 -5.75 -18.27
CA LYS A 67 -10.72 -4.55 -18.77
C LYS A 67 -10.01 -3.24 -18.43
N GLN A 68 -8.84 -3.31 -17.82
CA GLN A 68 -8.07 -2.10 -17.51
C GLN A 68 -7.32 -1.64 -18.76
N GLU A 69 -7.74 -0.51 -19.30
CA GLU A 69 -7.01 0.18 -20.37
C GLU A 69 -5.84 0.97 -19.79
N LEU A 70 -4.71 1.00 -20.53
CA LEU A 70 -3.51 1.75 -20.17
C LEU A 70 -3.42 3.05 -20.95
N ILE A 71 -3.08 4.12 -20.26
CA ILE A 71 -2.71 5.41 -20.86
C ILE A 71 -1.20 5.56 -20.73
N LEU A 72 -0.45 5.03 -21.70
CA LEU A 72 1.00 5.01 -21.67
C LEU A 72 1.57 6.35 -22.17
N ILE A 73 2.21 7.10 -21.28
CA ILE A 73 2.92 8.37 -21.57
C ILE A 73 4.35 8.33 -21.02
N PRO A 74 5.30 9.09 -21.58
CA PRO A 74 6.62 9.21 -20.99
C PRO A 74 6.55 9.89 -19.63
N CYS A 75 7.02 9.20 -18.58
CA CYS A 75 7.01 9.68 -17.20
C CYS A 75 8.40 9.60 -16.57
N SER A 76 8.77 10.60 -15.77
CA SER A 76 9.95 10.57 -14.90
C SER A 76 9.67 9.66 -13.73
N MET A 77 10.42 8.57 -13.62
CA MET A 77 10.25 7.62 -12.52
C MET A 77 10.64 8.22 -11.18
N LYS A 78 11.68 9.07 -11.17
CA LYS A 78 12.09 9.78 -9.95
C LYS A 78 10.99 10.70 -9.44
N LYS A 79 10.34 11.45 -10.31
CA LYS A 79 9.23 12.35 -9.95
C LYS A 79 8.02 11.58 -9.39
N ILE A 80 7.69 10.43 -10.00
CA ILE A 80 6.63 9.55 -9.48
C ILE A 80 6.98 9.07 -8.08
N ILE A 81 8.21 8.58 -7.86
CA ILE A 81 8.66 8.09 -6.54
C ILE A 81 8.64 9.21 -5.51
N GLU A 82 9.14 10.41 -5.84
CA GLU A 82 9.13 11.58 -4.95
C GLU A 82 7.70 11.96 -4.54
N THR A 83 6.76 11.91 -5.46
CA THR A 83 5.34 12.15 -5.17
C THR A 83 4.78 11.08 -4.23
N CYS A 84 5.02 9.79 -4.51
CA CYS A 84 4.58 8.69 -3.65
C CYS A 84 5.15 8.82 -2.22
N VAL A 85 6.43 9.18 -2.10
CA VAL A 85 7.11 9.41 -0.81
C VAL A 85 6.47 10.59 -0.07
N SER A 86 6.20 11.69 -0.78
CA SER A 86 5.56 12.88 -0.20
C SER A 86 4.18 12.55 0.37
N ASP A 87 3.36 11.79 -0.35
CA ASP A 87 2.01 11.40 0.07
C ASP A 87 2.02 10.49 1.31
N LEU A 88 3.07 9.68 1.47
CA LEU A 88 3.20 8.78 2.61
C LEU A 88 3.79 9.45 3.86
N LYS A 89 4.47 10.59 3.74
CA LYS A 89 5.11 11.31 4.86
C LYS A 89 4.13 11.70 5.97
N ASP A 90 2.93 12.14 5.61
CA ASP A 90 1.91 12.53 6.61
C ASP A 90 1.43 11.36 7.46
N LYS A 91 1.37 10.18 6.86
CA LYS A 91 0.93 8.95 7.52
C LYS A 91 2.05 8.30 8.34
N TYR A 92 3.27 8.36 7.84
CA TYR A 92 4.46 7.74 8.44
C TYR A 92 5.46 8.80 8.90
N LYS A 93 5.04 9.64 9.84
CA LYS A 93 5.88 10.68 10.44
C LYS A 93 7.13 10.07 11.07
N ASN A 94 8.27 10.74 10.94
CA ASN A 94 9.57 10.31 11.47
C ASN A 94 10.15 9.04 10.79
N ARG A 95 9.69 8.70 9.59
CA ARG A 95 10.29 7.62 8.79
C ARG A 95 11.14 8.21 7.69
N GLU A 96 12.34 7.68 7.52
CA GLU A 96 13.28 8.11 6.50
C GLU A 96 13.13 7.22 5.25
N ILE A 97 13.03 7.88 4.08
CA ILE A 97 13.02 7.22 2.78
C ILE A 97 14.06 7.92 1.93
N VAL A 98 15.08 7.17 1.53
CA VAL A 98 16.20 7.66 0.72
C VAL A 98 15.99 7.22 -0.73
N ILE A 99 16.02 8.19 -1.66
CA ILE A 99 15.90 7.94 -3.09
C ILE A 99 17.29 8.04 -3.70
N LEU A 100 17.77 6.96 -4.30
CA LEU A 100 19.08 6.86 -4.94
C LEU A 100 18.94 6.64 -6.46
N GLY A 101 19.99 6.96 -7.18
CA GLY A 101 20.07 6.78 -8.63
C GLY A 101 19.64 8.00 -9.41
N GLU A 102 19.83 7.91 -10.74
CA GLU A 102 19.48 8.98 -11.67
C GLU A 102 18.03 8.81 -12.14
N ASP A 103 17.44 9.92 -12.62
CA ASP A 103 16.10 9.87 -13.17
C ASP A 103 16.08 9.06 -14.48
N LEU A 104 15.01 8.33 -14.67
CA LEU A 104 14.74 7.55 -15.86
C LEU A 104 13.34 7.83 -16.36
N SER A 105 13.22 8.07 -17.67
CA SER A 105 11.92 8.22 -18.32
C SER A 105 11.45 6.89 -18.88
N LEU A 106 10.30 6.41 -18.43
CA LEU A 106 9.63 5.22 -18.95
C LEU A 106 8.26 5.57 -19.51
N LYS A 107 7.82 4.82 -20.52
CA LYS A 107 6.48 4.94 -21.08
C LYS A 107 5.52 4.07 -20.27
N VAL A 108 4.77 4.70 -19.37
CA VAL A 108 3.91 4.03 -18.37
C VAL A 108 2.58 4.75 -18.18
N ASP A 109 1.61 4.05 -17.60
CA ASP A 109 0.44 4.67 -17.00
C ASP A 109 0.82 5.20 -15.62
N GLU A 110 0.91 6.53 -15.51
CA GLU A 110 1.39 7.23 -14.31
C GLU A 110 0.57 6.85 -13.06
N THR A 111 -0.75 6.77 -13.19
CA THR A 111 -1.65 6.46 -12.07
C THR A 111 -1.43 5.05 -11.54
N LEU A 112 -1.36 4.07 -12.45
CA LEU A 112 -1.20 2.67 -12.07
C LEU A 112 0.20 2.40 -11.52
N ILE A 113 1.25 2.93 -12.14
CA ILE A 113 2.62 2.77 -11.66
C ILE A 113 2.83 3.48 -10.31
N SER A 114 2.28 4.68 -10.11
CA SER A 114 2.29 5.36 -8.81
C SER A 114 1.64 4.50 -7.73
N MET A 115 0.51 3.86 -8.04
CA MET A 115 -0.16 2.95 -7.10
C MET A 115 0.69 1.72 -6.77
N ALA A 116 1.34 1.11 -7.76
CA ALA A 116 2.23 -0.03 -7.54
C ALA A 116 3.43 0.35 -6.65
N ILE A 117 4.10 1.45 -6.95
CA ILE A 117 5.25 1.96 -6.18
C ILE A 117 4.81 2.33 -4.76
N SER A 118 3.70 3.06 -4.59
CA SER A 118 3.16 3.39 -3.27
C SER A 118 2.84 2.16 -2.43
N ASN A 119 2.26 1.10 -3.02
CA ASN A 119 2.01 -0.15 -2.30
C ASN A 119 3.32 -0.81 -1.82
N LEU A 120 4.38 -0.81 -2.63
CA LEU A 120 5.66 -1.39 -2.23
C LEU A 120 6.35 -0.58 -1.13
N ILE A 121 6.39 0.75 -1.27
CA ILE A 121 6.95 1.64 -0.25
C ILE A 121 6.15 1.54 1.07
N GLU A 122 4.82 1.52 0.98
CA GLU A 122 3.97 1.39 2.16
C GLU A 122 4.18 0.03 2.86
N ASN A 123 4.38 -1.05 2.12
CA ASN A 123 4.74 -2.35 2.70
C ASN A 123 6.09 -2.26 3.43
N ALA A 124 7.12 -1.69 2.82
CA ALA A 124 8.42 -1.49 3.46
C ALA A 124 8.29 -0.68 4.76
N LEU A 125 7.50 0.41 4.76
CA LEU A 125 7.24 1.23 5.95
C LEU A 125 6.47 0.48 7.05
N LYS A 126 5.58 -0.43 6.69
CA LYS A 126 4.78 -1.22 7.65
C LYS A 126 5.57 -2.32 8.34
N TYR A 127 6.50 -2.93 7.63
CA TYR A 127 7.19 -4.14 8.09
C TYR A 127 8.64 -3.90 8.52
N SER A 128 9.09 -2.65 8.47
CA SER A 128 10.41 -2.20 8.94
C SER A 128 10.26 -0.97 9.85
N GLU A 129 11.21 -0.73 10.73
CA GLU A 129 11.33 0.50 11.53
C GLU A 129 12.54 1.35 11.08
N ASP A 130 13.45 0.78 10.31
CA ASP A 130 14.63 1.44 9.77
C ASP A 130 14.32 2.27 8.51
N GLU A 131 15.35 2.94 7.99
CA GLU A 131 15.23 3.68 6.73
C GLU A 131 14.86 2.76 5.57
N ILE A 132 14.09 3.31 4.62
CA ILE A 132 13.73 2.64 3.38
C ILE A 132 14.58 3.23 2.26
N ILE A 133 15.17 2.37 1.43
CA ILE A 133 15.95 2.79 0.27
C ILE A 133 15.15 2.49 -1.00
N VAL A 134 14.95 3.50 -1.84
CA VAL A 134 14.40 3.35 -3.19
C VAL A 134 15.51 3.66 -4.18
N ASN A 135 16.02 2.65 -4.86
CA ASN A 135 17.14 2.78 -5.80
C ASN A 135 16.66 2.65 -7.25
N ILE A 136 16.92 3.68 -8.07
CA ILE A 136 16.59 3.72 -9.48
C ILE A 136 17.85 3.35 -10.28
N SER A 137 17.74 2.37 -11.15
CA SER A 137 18.81 1.96 -12.07
C SER A 137 18.27 1.90 -13.50
N GLN A 138 19.13 1.63 -14.49
CA GLN A 138 18.72 1.55 -15.89
C GLN A 138 17.73 0.41 -16.18
N ASN A 139 17.74 -0.65 -15.39
CA ASN A 139 16.93 -1.86 -15.65
C ASN A 139 15.94 -2.17 -14.54
N SER A 140 15.96 -1.45 -13.42
CA SER A 140 15.09 -1.74 -12.29
C SER A 140 14.92 -0.59 -11.30
N ILE A 141 13.80 -0.62 -10.59
CA ILE A 141 13.57 0.16 -9.37
C ILE A 141 13.48 -0.82 -8.22
N CYS A 142 14.37 -0.67 -7.22
CA CYS A 142 14.44 -1.54 -6.05
C CYS A 142 13.97 -0.79 -4.81
N ILE A 143 13.01 -1.36 -4.08
CA ILE A 143 12.58 -0.90 -2.76
C ILE A 143 13.14 -1.86 -1.73
N ILE A 144 13.97 -1.35 -0.82
CA ILE A 144 14.76 -2.14 0.13
C ILE A 144 14.40 -1.71 1.54
N ASP A 145 14.06 -2.67 2.39
CA ASP A 145 13.84 -2.50 3.81
C ASP A 145 14.72 -3.45 4.65
N LYS A 146 14.98 -3.06 5.89
CA LYS A 146 15.68 -3.87 6.91
C LYS A 146 14.70 -4.39 7.98
N GLY A 147 13.50 -4.77 7.54
CA GLY A 147 12.43 -5.20 8.44
C GLY A 147 12.48 -6.67 8.81
N ILE A 148 11.32 -7.18 9.17
CA ILE A 148 11.15 -8.57 9.64
C ILE A 148 11.45 -9.62 8.56
N GLY A 149 11.52 -9.23 7.29
CA GLY A 149 11.67 -10.15 6.17
C GLY A 149 10.49 -11.13 6.02
N ILE A 150 10.62 -12.04 5.07
CA ILE A 150 9.60 -13.02 4.72
C ILE A 150 10.22 -14.40 4.75
N GLU A 151 9.58 -15.35 5.42
CA GLU A 151 10.03 -16.75 5.41
C GLU A 151 9.90 -17.36 4.01
N GLU A 152 10.86 -18.19 3.60
CA GLU A 152 10.91 -18.79 2.26
C GLU A 152 9.60 -19.51 1.87
N LYS A 153 8.99 -20.24 2.82
CA LYS A 153 7.71 -20.94 2.62
C LYS A 153 6.52 -20.00 2.32
N GLU A 154 6.67 -18.71 2.64
CA GLU A 154 5.63 -17.68 2.44
C GLU A 154 5.82 -16.95 1.10
N LEU A 155 7.05 -16.91 0.54
CA LEU A 155 7.38 -16.17 -0.68
C LEU A 155 6.52 -16.59 -1.89
N GLU A 156 6.19 -17.88 -2.01
CA GLU A 156 5.32 -18.37 -3.08
C GLU A 156 3.84 -17.99 -2.89
N LYS A 157 3.44 -17.70 -1.64
CA LYS A 157 2.06 -17.47 -1.27
C LYS A 157 1.69 -15.99 -1.24
N ILE A 158 2.65 -15.10 -0.91
CA ILE A 158 2.39 -13.65 -0.75
C ILE A 158 1.88 -12.99 -2.04
N ASN A 159 2.10 -13.62 -3.18
CA ASN A 159 1.61 -13.18 -4.48
C ASN A 159 0.14 -13.54 -4.74
N LYS A 160 -0.45 -14.40 -3.89
CA LYS A 160 -1.86 -14.78 -4.03
C LYS A 160 -2.76 -13.67 -3.47
N LYS A 161 -3.89 -13.46 -4.14
CA LYS A 161 -4.93 -12.53 -3.67
C LYS A 161 -5.38 -12.91 -2.26
N PHE A 162 -5.60 -11.90 -1.44
CA PHE A 162 -6.10 -12.04 -0.07
C PHE A 162 -5.18 -12.85 0.85
N TYR A 163 -3.96 -13.22 0.36
CA TYR A 163 -3.01 -13.89 1.20
C TYR A 163 -2.37 -12.90 2.19
N ARG A 164 -2.24 -13.35 3.42
CA ARG A 164 -1.62 -12.60 4.51
C ARG A 164 -0.81 -13.56 5.37
N ILE A 165 0.37 -13.14 5.78
CA ILE A 165 1.15 -13.86 6.76
C ILE A 165 0.52 -13.62 8.12
N SER A 166 -0.14 -14.64 8.68
CA SER A 166 -1.05 -14.54 9.85
C SER A 166 -0.40 -14.18 11.18
N ASN A 167 0.93 -14.24 11.28
CA ASN A 167 1.64 -14.13 12.56
C ASN A 167 2.04 -12.70 12.97
N ASN A 168 1.80 -11.70 12.12
CA ASN A 168 2.20 -10.33 12.42
C ASN A 168 0.99 -9.51 12.80
N GLY A 169 0.89 -9.10 14.08
CA GLY A 169 -0.20 -8.31 14.65
C GLY A 169 -0.46 -6.93 14.02
N TRP A 170 0.15 -6.62 12.89
CA TRP A 170 0.03 -5.35 12.14
C TRP A 170 -1.07 -5.38 11.08
N ASN A 171 -2.20 -5.90 11.37
CA ASN A 171 -3.11 -6.55 10.46
C ASN A 171 -4.34 -5.74 10.03
N ASN A 172 -4.17 -4.66 9.30
CA ASN A 172 -5.27 -3.94 8.65
C ASN A 172 -5.05 -3.79 7.15
N SER A 173 -4.95 -4.89 6.39
CA SER A 173 -4.88 -4.83 4.93
C SER A 173 -5.54 -6.05 4.28
N LEU A 174 -6.23 -5.85 3.16
CA LEU A 174 -6.96 -6.88 2.43
C LEU A 174 -6.10 -7.98 1.79
N GLY A 175 -4.76 -7.88 1.84
CA GLY A 175 -3.89 -8.79 1.11
C GLY A 175 -3.99 -8.62 -0.42
N LEU A 176 -4.38 -7.43 -0.88
CA LEU A 176 -4.51 -7.10 -2.31
C LEU A 176 -3.29 -6.32 -2.84
N GLY A 177 -2.45 -5.78 -1.96
CA GLY A 177 -1.37 -4.87 -2.36
C GLY A 177 -0.42 -5.49 -3.38
N LEU A 178 0.16 -6.65 -3.08
CA LEU A 178 1.11 -7.33 -3.98
C LEU A 178 0.42 -7.87 -5.24
N PHE A 179 -0.82 -8.33 -5.13
CA PHE A 179 -1.59 -8.73 -6.32
C PHE A 179 -1.80 -7.56 -7.28
N ILE A 180 -2.18 -6.38 -6.77
CA ILE A 180 -2.32 -5.16 -7.58
C ILE A 180 -0.97 -4.79 -8.20
N VAL A 181 0.11 -4.81 -7.43
CA VAL A 181 1.46 -4.52 -7.94
C VAL A 181 1.80 -5.43 -9.12
N GLN A 182 1.68 -6.74 -8.95
CA GLN A 182 2.00 -7.70 -10.01
C GLN A 182 1.14 -7.53 -11.25
N SER A 183 -0.18 -7.33 -11.07
CA SER A 183 -1.10 -7.14 -12.19
C SER A 183 -0.78 -5.85 -12.95
N VAL A 184 -0.51 -4.75 -12.24
CA VAL A 184 -0.11 -3.48 -12.85
C VAL A 184 1.20 -3.61 -13.62
N LEU A 185 2.22 -4.24 -13.00
CA LEU A 185 3.51 -4.45 -13.66
C LEU A 185 3.37 -5.34 -14.90
N SER A 186 2.59 -6.42 -14.81
CA SER A 186 2.31 -7.30 -15.95
C SER A 186 1.65 -6.57 -17.12
N LEU A 187 0.73 -5.63 -16.85
CA LEU A 187 0.13 -4.79 -17.90
C LEU A 187 1.15 -3.89 -18.61
N HIS A 188 2.26 -3.56 -17.95
CA HIS A 188 3.37 -2.75 -18.50
C HIS A 188 4.51 -3.59 -19.08
N ASP A 189 4.35 -4.91 -19.17
CA ASP A 189 5.41 -5.87 -19.51
C ASP A 189 6.61 -5.82 -18.56
N PHE A 190 6.38 -5.37 -17.32
CA PHE A 190 7.36 -5.35 -16.24
C PHE A 190 7.21 -6.57 -15.34
N THR A 191 8.28 -6.91 -14.61
CA THR A 191 8.27 -8.03 -13.67
C THR A 191 8.62 -7.59 -12.26
N LEU A 192 8.03 -8.26 -11.25
CA LEU A 192 8.38 -8.10 -9.84
C LEU A 192 9.26 -9.26 -9.40
N LYS A 193 10.46 -8.96 -8.90
CA LYS A 193 11.30 -9.93 -8.17
C LYS A 193 11.32 -9.57 -6.69
N ILE A 194 11.20 -10.58 -5.84
CA ILE A 194 11.21 -10.44 -4.39
C ILE A 194 12.37 -11.27 -3.85
N ALA A 195 13.30 -10.60 -3.19
CA ALA A 195 14.36 -11.23 -2.42
C ALA A 195 14.14 -10.85 -0.95
N SER A 196 13.99 -11.82 -0.08
CA SER A 196 13.76 -11.57 1.33
C SER A 196 14.33 -12.71 2.18
N GLU A 197 14.85 -12.33 3.33
CA GLU A 197 15.35 -13.26 4.34
C GLU A 197 14.72 -12.89 5.68
N PHE A 198 14.19 -13.89 6.37
CA PHE A 198 13.54 -13.67 7.65
C PHE A 198 14.49 -13.02 8.66
N LYS A 199 14.06 -11.92 9.27
CA LYS A 199 14.81 -11.02 10.18
C LYS A 199 15.91 -10.16 9.52
N ASN A 200 16.10 -10.23 8.21
CA ASN A 200 17.12 -9.46 7.50
C ASN A 200 16.54 -8.48 6.47
N GLY A 201 15.20 -8.38 6.41
CA GLY A 201 14.51 -7.44 5.55
C GLY A 201 14.13 -8.00 4.19
N SER A 202 13.69 -7.10 3.31
CA SER A 202 13.19 -7.47 1.98
C SER A 202 13.66 -6.49 0.92
N GLN A 203 13.78 -6.99 -0.30
CA GLN A 203 14.01 -6.21 -1.50
C GLN A 203 12.94 -6.57 -2.54
N PHE A 204 12.20 -5.56 -2.97
CA PHE A 204 11.23 -5.65 -4.05
C PHE A 204 11.79 -4.93 -5.26
N SER A 205 12.00 -5.65 -6.36
CA SER A 205 12.62 -5.12 -7.58
C SER A 205 11.63 -5.16 -8.74
N ILE A 206 11.27 -3.97 -9.24
CA ILE A 206 10.52 -3.78 -10.48
C ILE A 206 11.53 -3.80 -11.62
N ASN A 207 11.46 -4.78 -12.53
CA ASN A 207 12.34 -4.88 -13.70
C ASN A 207 11.54 -4.55 -14.95
N TYR A 208 12.10 -3.74 -15.85
CA TYR A 208 11.51 -3.23 -17.11
C TYR A 208 12.46 -3.38 -18.28
#